data_832aa9279fbb91511bf55cdeef1a59fb
#
_entry.id   832aa9279fbb91511bf55cdeef1a59fb
#
_cell.length_a   1.000
_cell.length_b   1.000
_cell.length_c   1.000
_cell.angle_alpha   90.00
_cell.angle_beta   90.00
_cell.angle_gamma   90.00
#
_symmetry.space_group_name_H-M   'P 1'
#
loop_
_entity.id
_entity.type
_entity.pdbx_description
1 polymer ?
#
loop_
_entity_poly.entity_id
_entity_poly.type
_entity_poly.pdbx_seq_one_letter_code
_entity_poly.pdbx_strand_id
1 'polypeptide(L)'
;MAKWRPDLGAGSGDAYHRLADAIEQGVRAGRLKAGERLPTHRELSRRLGIAVSTVTRGYAEAAQRGLIESTVGRGTFVAASANGFADNPSGEETRPLERMYVSLVARTSAIDLSLNHPLRDGAGEAIAAGLREMTEAGDVGQIAVYQPPQGTAEHRAAGAAWLDFLGVEAEPDQVMVVAGGQTALLSILLAFARRGEVVLAEALTWPGALAIAQALGLRLEGVATDAEGMVPDAFEEACRRHQPRLVYTMPTLHNPTTATASRARREAIAKIARAHGVILVEDDAYGFLVEPRAPPFFAIARDVTVYLTSLSKPVAPAMRLGYVAAPAALRRRLVAAFRATTVMASPILAELAARMIRNGEAARLARLQAAAAERRQRLADRILGPSPIPVRASLHRWLPLPEGISTAGFVADALSHDVAVTSGEIFSVTPGTDPGGVRVCLCTEPDEKRLEAALHMLAGLLAAERLAGLPVV
;
A
#
# COMPACT_ATOMS: atom_id res chain seq x y z
N MET A 1 42.44 14.18 4.67
CA MET A 1 41.71 14.68 3.48
C MET A 1 41.47 13.48 2.56
N ALA A 2 40.25 13.16 2.25
CA ALA A 2 39.87 11.98 1.46
C ALA A 2 40.56 11.99 0.08
N LYS A 3 41.38 10.98 -0.20
CA LYS A 3 42.04 10.76 -1.50
C LYS A 3 41.12 10.14 -2.55
N TRP A 4 39.81 10.01 -2.24
CA TRP A 4 38.88 9.35 -3.14
C TRP A 4 38.71 10.12 -4.45
N ARG A 5 38.86 9.40 -5.55
CA ARG A 5 38.66 9.90 -6.90
C ARG A 5 37.77 8.90 -7.63
N PRO A 6 36.48 9.25 -7.90
CA PRO A 6 35.59 8.38 -8.65
C PRO A 6 36.03 8.22 -10.10
N ASP A 7 35.90 7.02 -10.63
CA ASP A 7 35.95 6.78 -12.05
C ASP A 7 34.52 6.86 -12.59
N LEU A 8 34.26 7.81 -13.48
CA LEU A 8 32.94 8.03 -14.03
C LEU A 8 32.68 7.14 -15.27
N GLY A 9 33.64 6.34 -15.74
CA GLY A 9 33.49 5.47 -16.89
C GLY A 9 33.06 6.19 -18.19
N ALA A 10 33.06 5.50 -19.33
CA ALA A 10 32.62 5.98 -20.65
C ALA A 10 31.14 5.65 -20.97
N GLY A 11 30.27 5.44 -19.97
CA GLY A 11 28.88 5.01 -20.17
C GLY A 11 27.96 6.09 -20.74
N SER A 12 26.88 5.68 -21.44
CA SER A 12 25.82 6.54 -21.95
C SER A 12 24.88 6.93 -20.79
N GLY A 13 25.00 8.16 -20.27
CA GLY A 13 24.14 8.72 -19.20
C GLY A 13 24.68 10.05 -18.71
N ASP A 14 23.83 10.84 -18.04
CA ASP A 14 24.23 12.14 -17.51
C ASP A 14 25.37 12.02 -16.50
N ALA A 15 26.37 12.90 -16.59
CA ALA A 15 27.56 12.86 -15.74
C ALA A 15 27.26 12.93 -14.23
N TYR A 16 26.13 13.51 -13.83
CA TYR A 16 25.73 13.60 -12.42
C TYR A 16 25.20 12.25 -11.89
N HIS A 17 24.48 11.48 -12.70
CA HIS A 17 24.06 10.10 -12.33
C HIS A 17 25.29 9.20 -12.18
N ARG A 18 26.22 9.24 -13.14
CA ARG A 18 27.49 8.47 -13.05
C ARG A 18 28.31 8.83 -11.82
N LEU A 19 28.24 10.10 -11.35
CA LEU A 19 28.89 10.48 -10.10
C LEU A 19 28.19 9.87 -8.88
N ALA A 20 26.86 9.86 -8.83
CA ALA A 20 26.10 9.20 -7.76
C ALA A 20 26.36 7.69 -7.73
N ASP A 21 26.40 7.04 -8.90
CA ASP A 21 26.72 5.61 -9.03
C ASP A 21 28.16 5.30 -8.58
N ALA A 22 29.12 6.19 -8.89
CA ALA A 22 30.51 6.02 -8.44
C ALA A 22 30.66 6.18 -6.90
N ILE A 23 29.85 7.05 -6.27
CA ILE A 23 29.75 7.15 -4.81
C ILE A 23 29.19 5.85 -4.24
N GLU A 24 28.09 5.35 -4.80
CA GLU A 24 27.47 4.11 -4.38
C GLU A 24 28.41 2.92 -4.47
N GLN A 25 29.10 2.76 -5.60
CA GLN A 25 30.13 1.73 -5.78
C GLN A 25 31.31 1.90 -4.80
N GLY A 26 31.69 3.15 -4.49
CA GLY A 26 32.73 3.45 -3.51
C GLY A 26 32.35 2.97 -2.10
N VAL A 27 31.10 3.19 -1.71
CA VAL A 27 30.53 2.72 -0.43
C VAL A 27 30.43 1.19 -0.40
N ARG A 28 29.84 0.59 -1.42
CA ARG A 28 29.68 -0.89 -1.52
C ARG A 28 31.02 -1.63 -1.51
N ALA A 29 32.03 -1.07 -2.16
CA ALA A 29 33.37 -1.65 -2.19
C ALA A 29 34.23 -1.31 -0.95
N GLY A 30 33.67 -0.65 0.07
CA GLY A 30 34.39 -0.25 1.29
C GLY A 30 35.46 0.81 1.08
N ARG A 31 35.54 1.42 -0.11
CA ARG A 31 36.49 2.48 -0.44
C ARG A 31 36.08 3.83 0.16
N LEU A 32 34.79 4.00 0.44
CA LEU A 32 34.21 5.10 1.19
C LEU A 32 33.61 4.55 2.47
N LYS A 33 34.05 5.05 3.61
CA LYS A 33 33.59 4.58 4.93
C LYS A 33 32.52 5.51 5.50
N ALA A 34 31.59 4.98 6.27
CA ALA A 34 30.60 5.78 6.99
C ALA A 34 31.26 6.88 7.81
N GLY A 35 30.73 8.10 7.74
CA GLY A 35 31.29 9.29 8.36
C GLY A 35 32.51 9.89 7.65
N GLU A 36 32.99 9.29 6.56
CA GLU A 36 34.11 9.83 5.79
C GLU A 36 33.70 11.10 5.05
N ARG A 37 34.52 12.14 5.15
CA ARG A 37 34.26 13.42 4.50
C ARG A 37 34.60 13.36 3.01
N LEU A 38 33.62 13.69 2.17
CA LEU A 38 33.80 13.80 0.72
C LEU A 38 34.44 15.12 0.33
N PRO A 39 35.11 15.20 -0.85
CA PRO A 39 35.64 16.45 -1.40
C PRO A 39 34.56 17.51 -1.57
N THR A 40 34.91 18.78 -1.44
CA THR A 40 33.97 19.87 -1.72
C THR A 40 33.58 19.88 -3.21
N HIS A 41 32.40 20.44 -3.53
CA HIS A 41 31.90 20.52 -4.91
C HIS A 41 32.96 21.12 -5.87
N ARG A 42 33.65 22.21 -5.47
CA ARG A 42 34.70 22.84 -6.27
C ARG A 42 35.93 21.97 -6.42
N GLU A 43 36.30 21.24 -5.37
CA GLU A 43 37.46 20.35 -5.39
C GLU A 43 37.19 19.14 -6.30
N LEU A 44 36.01 18.51 -6.17
CA LEU A 44 35.65 17.36 -7.00
C LEU A 44 35.48 17.77 -8.47
N SER A 45 34.86 18.92 -8.74
CA SER A 45 34.75 19.50 -10.09
C SER A 45 36.13 19.64 -10.76
N ARG A 46 37.10 20.19 -10.05
CA ARG A 46 38.50 20.32 -10.58
C ARG A 46 39.17 18.96 -10.81
N ARG A 47 38.95 17.99 -9.90
CA ARG A 47 39.56 16.66 -10.02
C ARG A 47 39.01 15.84 -11.19
N LEU A 48 37.73 16.04 -11.52
CA LEU A 48 37.02 15.28 -12.55
C LEU A 48 36.90 16.00 -13.89
N GLY A 49 37.24 17.31 -13.94
CA GLY A 49 37.10 18.12 -15.15
C GLY A 49 35.63 18.36 -15.57
N ILE A 50 34.68 18.34 -14.63
CA ILE A 50 33.23 18.54 -14.89
C ILE A 50 32.75 19.81 -14.19
N ALA A 51 31.61 20.36 -14.65
CA ALA A 51 31.04 21.58 -14.07
C ALA A 51 30.67 21.39 -12.59
N VAL A 52 30.80 22.48 -11.79
CA VAL A 52 30.41 22.48 -10.37
C VAL A 52 28.92 22.13 -10.20
N SER A 53 28.06 22.63 -11.11
CA SER A 53 26.63 22.29 -11.14
C SER A 53 26.36 20.79 -11.32
N THR A 54 27.16 20.11 -12.13
CA THR A 54 27.09 18.66 -12.32
C THR A 54 27.46 17.92 -11.04
N VAL A 55 28.49 18.37 -10.32
CA VAL A 55 28.86 17.81 -9.01
C VAL A 55 27.77 18.07 -7.97
N THR A 56 27.16 19.26 -7.96
CA THR A 56 26.06 19.61 -7.06
C THR A 56 24.86 18.69 -7.29
N ARG A 57 24.48 18.46 -8.55
CA ARG A 57 23.41 17.51 -8.90
C ARG A 57 23.76 16.07 -8.52
N GLY A 58 25.00 15.64 -8.77
CA GLY A 58 25.43 14.29 -8.38
C GLY A 58 25.46 14.06 -6.88
N TYR A 59 25.83 15.07 -6.09
CA TYR A 59 25.75 15.00 -4.63
C TYR A 59 24.30 15.06 -4.13
N ALA A 60 23.44 15.85 -4.77
CA ALA A 60 22.01 15.86 -4.45
C ALA A 60 21.37 14.47 -4.72
N GLU A 61 21.71 13.87 -5.85
CA GLU A 61 21.27 12.50 -6.20
C GLU A 61 21.80 11.46 -5.21
N ALA A 62 23.08 11.52 -4.85
CA ALA A 62 23.66 10.62 -3.85
C ALA A 62 23.05 10.82 -2.45
N ALA A 63 22.66 12.04 -2.10
CA ALA A 63 21.94 12.34 -0.86
C ALA A 63 20.51 11.81 -0.89
N GLN A 64 19.80 11.91 -2.02
CA GLN A 64 18.49 11.29 -2.22
C GLN A 64 18.54 9.76 -2.08
N ARG A 65 19.63 9.15 -2.54
CA ARG A 65 19.89 7.71 -2.36
C ARG A 65 20.33 7.34 -0.93
N GLY A 66 20.41 8.30 0.01
CA GLY A 66 20.84 8.07 1.38
C GLY A 66 22.31 7.70 1.55
N LEU A 67 23.13 7.91 0.53
CA LEU A 67 24.57 7.57 0.52
C LEU A 67 25.42 8.60 1.24
N ILE A 68 24.98 9.86 1.25
CA ILE A 68 25.72 10.97 1.82
C ILE A 68 24.80 11.94 2.57
N GLU A 69 25.37 12.66 3.52
CA GLU A 69 24.70 13.71 4.31
C GLU A 69 25.50 15.01 4.23
N SER A 70 24.82 16.15 4.04
CA SER A 70 25.43 17.46 3.99
C SER A 70 25.05 18.28 5.21
N THR A 71 26.05 18.75 5.97
CA THR A 71 25.86 19.63 7.12
C THR A 71 26.40 21.01 6.79
N VAL A 72 25.56 22.04 6.89
CA VAL A 72 25.94 23.43 6.62
C VAL A 72 27.14 23.82 7.50
N GLY A 73 28.20 24.33 6.87
CA GLY A 73 29.47 24.75 7.53
C GLY A 73 30.44 23.61 7.87
N ARG A 74 30.03 22.33 7.81
CA ARG A 74 30.92 21.18 8.12
C ARG A 74 31.35 20.39 6.89
N GLY A 75 30.53 20.35 5.83
CA GLY A 75 30.79 19.64 4.58
C GLY A 75 29.85 18.48 4.31
N THR A 76 30.20 17.68 3.30
CA THR A 76 29.46 16.49 2.88
C THR A 76 30.16 15.23 3.37
N PHE A 77 29.44 14.30 3.96
CA PHE A 77 29.96 13.08 4.57
C PHE A 77 29.20 11.85 4.04
N VAL A 78 29.86 10.71 4.01
CA VAL A 78 29.19 9.42 3.77
C VAL A 78 28.25 9.14 4.93
N ALA A 79 26.98 8.84 4.64
CA ALA A 79 25.97 8.64 5.66
C ALA A 79 26.31 7.44 6.59
N ALA A 80 26.02 7.56 7.87
CA ALA A 80 26.26 6.47 8.83
C ALA A 80 25.46 5.20 8.50
N SER A 81 24.29 5.35 7.87
CA SER A 81 23.44 4.28 7.40
C SER A 81 23.93 3.60 6.12
N ALA A 82 24.86 4.20 5.38
CA ALA A 82 25.33 3.66 4.10
C ALA A 82 26.03 2.30 4.21
N ASN A 83 26.58 1.95 5.35
CA ASN A 83 27.20 0.64 5.61
C ASN A 83 26.28 -0.40 6.26
N GLY A 84 25.08 -0.02 6.72
CA GLY A 84 24.13 -0.92 7.40
C GLY A 84 23.36 -1.86 6.47
N PHE A 85 23.49 -1.71 5.16
CA PHE A 85 22.78 -2.51 4.13
C PHE A 85 23.74 -3.37 3.29
N ALA A 86 24.96 -3.65 3.77
CA ALA A 86 25.97 -4.38 3.02
C ALA A 86 25.78 -5.90 2.91
N ASP A 87 24.69 -6.46 3.49
CA ASP A 87 24.40 -7.90 3.46
C ASP A 87 23.16 -8.27 2.63
N ASN A 88 23.04 -7.73 1.42
CA ASN A 88 22.12 -8.30 0.43
C ASN A 88 22.92 -8.86 -0.77
N PRO A 89 23.18 -10.18 -0.84
CA PRO A 89 24.01 -10.78 -1.87
C PRO A 89 23.38 -10.82 -3.28
N SER A 90 22.18 -10.29 -3.45
CA SER A 90 21.40 -10.41 -4.71
C SER A 90 21.15 -9.09 -5.42
N GLY A 91 21.99 -8.08 -5.40
CA GLY A 91 21.91 -6.94 -6.35
C GLY A 91 20.51 -6.34 -6.64
N GLU A 92 19.50 -6.64 -5.82
CA GLU A 92 18.15 -6.14 -5.97
C GLU A 92 18.06 -4.71 -5.43
N GLU A 93 17.67 -3.78 -6.28
CA GLU A 93 17.37 -2.39 -5.92
C GLU A 93 16.43 -2.33 -4.72
N THR A 94 16.75 -1.50 -3.72
CA THR A 94 15.87 -1.16 -2.60
C THR A 94 14.50 -0.79 -3.13
N ARG A 95 13.48 -1.55 -2.76
CA ARG A 95 12.16 -1.42 -3.34
C ARG A 95 11.46 -0.12 -2.96
N PRO A 96 10.51 0.34 -3.80
CA PRO A 96 9.75 1.57 -3.60
C PRO A 96 9.13 1.73 -2.22
N LEU A 97 8.77 0.61 -1.55
CA LEU A 97 8.17 0.62 -0.20
C LEU A 97 9.08 1.19 0.89
N GLU A 98 10.37 0.80 0.90
CA GLU A 98 11.32 1.33 1.89
C GLU A 98 11.56 2.82 1.67
N ARG A 99 11.67 3.25 0.40
CA ARG A 99 11.78 4.67 0.05
C ARG A 99 10.55 5.47 0.47
N MET A 100 9.34 4.90 0.35
CA MET A 100 8.10 5.54 0.77
C MET A 100 8.06 5.77 2.28
N TYR A 101 8.41 4.78 3.10
CA TYR A 101 8.40 4.94 4.56
C TYR A 101 9.52 5.86 5.07
N VAL A 102 10.72 5.78 4.51
CA VAL A 102 11.86 6.63 4.91
C VAL A 102 11.62 8.10 4.53
N SER A 103 11.01 8.36 3.36
CA SER A 103 10.70 9.73 2.91
C SER A 103 9.66 10.43 3.78
N LEU A 104 8.68 9.68 4.32
CA LEU A 104 7.58 10.22 5.12
C LEU A 104 7.96 10.57 6.56
N VAL A 105 8.89 9.81 7.16
CA VAL A 105 9.36 10.06 8.54
C VAL A 105 10.26 11.31 8.62
N ALA A 106 10.84 11.74 7.50
CA ALA A 106 11.85 12.81 7.49
C ALA A 106 11.29 14.24 7.47
N ARG A 107 9.99 14.47 7.23
CA ARG A 107 9.39 15.82 7.13
C ARG A 107 8.15 15.96 8.01
N THR A 108 8.29 16.58 9.16
CA THR A 108 7.21 16.82 10.13
C THR A 108 6.22 17.92 9.71
N SER A 109 6.51 18.72 8.67
CA SER A 109 5.70 19.86 8.21
C SER A 109 4.82 19.55 7.00
N ALA A 110 5.12 18.51 6.22
CA ALA A 110 4.39 18.20 4.99
C ALA A 110 2.96 17.71 5.27
N ILE A 111 2.03 18.10 4.39
CA ILE A 111 0.67 17.54 4.36
C ILE A 111 0.78 16.14 3.73
N ASP A 112 0.55 15.11 4.53
CA ASP A 112 0.67 13.73 4.07
C ASP A 112 -0.62 13.24 3.40
N LEU A 113 -0.61 13.16 2.07
CA LEU A 113 -1.65 12.54 1.25
C LEU A 113 -1.18 11.22 0.61
N SER A 114 -0.09 10.63 1.12
CA SER A 114 0.51 9.41 0.59
C SER A 114 0.05 8.13 1.28
N LEU A 115 -0.15 8.15 2.60
CA LEU A 115 -0.59 6.99 3.36
C LEU A 115 -2.12 6.90 3.38
N ASN A 116 -2.68 5.73 3.10
CA ASN A 116 -4.13 5.55 3.10
C ASN A 116 -4.64 5.26 4.51
N HIS A 117 -4.77 6.31 5.32
CA HIS A 117 -5.32 6.26 6.68
C HIS A 117 -6.77 6.73 6.71
N PRO A 118 -7.63 6.10 7.54
CA PRO A 118 -8.94 6.66 7.88
C PRO A 118 -8.77 7.87 8.80
N LEU A 119 -9.78 8.71 8.90
CA LEU A 119 -9.85 9.77 9.92
C LEU A 119 -9.83 9.16 11.31
N ARG A 120 -9.33 9.94 12.28
CA ARG A 120 -9.21 9.49 13.68
C ARG A 120 -10.46 9.75 14.53
N ASP A 121 -11.48 10.38 13.94
CA ASP A 121 -12.67 10.89 14.64
C ASP A 121 -13.43 9.80 15.39
N GLY A 122 -13.55 9.94 16.70
CA GLY A 122 -14.31 9.06 17.58
C GLY A 122 -13.72 7.68 17.86
N ALA A 123 -12.67 7.26 17.14
CA ALA A 123 -12.10 5.93 17.33
C ALA A 123 -11.38 5.77 18.68
N GLY A 124 -10.69 6.83 19.13
CA GLY A 124 -9.99 6.83 20.43
C GLY A 124 -10.93 6.69 21.61
N GLU A 125 -12.03 7.44 21.61
CA GLU A 125 -13.06 7.38 22.65
C GLU A 125 -13.75 6.02 22.67
N ALA A 126 -14.07 5.46 21.49
CA ALA A 126 -14.71 4.16 21.37
C ALA A 126 -13.81 3.02 21.89
N ILE A 127 -12.53 3.04 21.54
CA ILE A 127 -11.55 2.09 22.04
C ILE A 127 -11.40 2.21 23.56
N ALA A 128 -11.28 3.44 24.09
CA ALA A 128 -11.16 3.68 25.53
C ALA A 128 -12.40 3.22 26.31
N ALA A 129 -13.59 3.42 25.74
CA ALA A 129 -14.86 2.95 26.34
C ALA A 129 -14.90 1.41 26.37
N GLY A 130 -14.58 0.75 25.27
CA GLY A 130 -14.55 -0.71 25.20
C GLY A 130 -13.53 -1.35 26.15
N LEU A 131 -12.34 -0.73 26.31
CA LEU A 131 -11.33 -1.20 27.26
C LEU A 131 -11.80 -1.05 28.71
N ARG A 132 -12.48 0.04 29.07
CA ARG A 132 -13.08 0.21 30.40
C ARG A 132 -14.13 -0.86 30.66
N GLU A 133 -15.04 -1.08 29.74
CA GLU A 133 -16.08 -2.13 29.84
C GLU A 133 -15.47 -3.51 30.06
N MET A 134 -14.41 -3.85 29.31
CA MET A 134 -13.69 -5.12 29.50
C MET A 134 -13.09 -5.25 30.88
N THR A 135 -12.53 -4.18 31.43
CA THR A 135 -11.91 -4.19 32.77
C THR A 135 -12.97 -4.31 33.87
N GLU A 136 -14.08 -3.59 33.75
CA GLU A 136 -15.19 -3.61 34.70
C GLU A 136 -15.93 -4.96 34.71
N ALA A 137 -16.06 -5.62 33.56
CA ALA A 137 -16.62 -6.95 33.43
C ALA A 137 -15.77 -8.07 34.05
N GLY A 138 -14.50 -7.80 34.34
CA GLY A 138 -13.58 -8.79 34.92
C GLY A 138 -13.09 -9.86 33.93
N ASP A 139 -13.32 -9.68 32.64
CA ASP A 139 -13.05 -10.69 31.60
C ASP A 139 -11.58 -10.82 31.22
N VAL A 140 -10.73 -9.85 31.63
CA VAL A 140 -9.34 -9.80 31.24
C VAL A 140 -8.57 -11.06 31.62
N GLY A 141 -8.87 -11.66 32.76
CA GLY A 141 -8.26 -12.91 33.20
C GLY A 141 -8.58 -14.11 32.31
N GLN A 142 -9.79 -14.16 31.74
CA GLN A 142 -10.26 -15.25 30.89
C GLN A 142 -9.65 -15.18 29.48
N ILE A 143 -9.33 -13.98 29.00
CA ILE A 143 -8.73 -13.75 27.67
C ILE A 143 -7.20 -13.72 27.68
N ALA A 144 -6.55 -13.74 28.85
CA ALA A 144 -5.10 -13.72 29.00
C ALA A 144 -4.42 -15.09 28.79
N VAL A 145 -5.04 -15.97 28.01
CA VAL A 145 -4.58 -17.32 27.71
C VAL A 145 -4.51 -17.58 26.20
N TYR A 146 -3.79 -18.65 25.82
CA TYR A 146 -3.83 -19.09 24.41
C TYR A 146 -5.25 -19.51 24.02
N GLN A 147 -5.68 -19.00 22.87
CA GLN A 147 -6.96 -19.29 22.27
C GLN A 147 -6.79 -20.05 20.95
N PRO A 148 -7.89 -20.63 20.40
CA PRO A 148 -7.83 -21.27 19.09
C PRO A 148 -7.29 -20.34 18.00
N PRO A 149 -6.42 -20.79 17.08
CA PRO A 149 -5.83 -19.96 16.03
C PRO A 149 -6.85 -19.20 15.16
N GLN A 150 -8.05 -19.77 14.99
CA GLN A 150 -9.15 -19.15 14.24
C GLN A 150 -10.02 -18.20 15.10
N GLY A 151 -9.71 -18.01 16.37
CA GLY A 151 -10.55 -17.28 17.35
C GLY A 151 -11.58 -18.15 18.04
N THR A 152 -12.13 -17.68 19.17
CA THR A 152 -13.20 -18.34 19.92
C THR A 152 -14.50 -18.33 19.12
N ALA A 153 -15.50 -19.10 19.59
CA ALA A 153 -16.82 -19.11 18.96
C ALA A 153 -17.48 -17.73 18.99
N GLU A 154 -17.35 -17.00 20.10
CA GLU A 154 -17.89 -15.67 20.31
C GLU A 154 -17.21 -14.63 19.38
N HIS A 155 -15.88 -14.69 19.25
CA HIS A 155 -15.15 -13.80 18.37
C HIS A 155 -15.48 -14.06 16.88
N ARG A 156 -15.68 -15.33 16.50
CA ARG A 156 -16.10 -15.68 15.13
C ARG A 156 -17.55 -15.28 14.85
N ALA A 157 -18.45 -15.41 15.85
CA ALA A 157 -19.83 -14.94 15.73
C ALA A 157 -19.88 -13.41 15.55
N ALA A 158 -19.07 -12.64 16.30
CA ALA A 158 -18.95 -11.21 16.08
C ALA A 158 -18.37 -10.90 14.68
N GLY A 159 -17.41 -11.69 14.20
CA GLY A 159 -16.90 -11.59 12.85
C GLY A 159 -17.96 -11.84 11.78
N ALA A 160 -18.81 -12.86 11.97
CA ALA A 160 -19.94 -13.14 11.07
C ALA A 160 -20.93 -11.96 11.04
N ALA A 161 -21.26 -11.37 12.19
CA ALA A 161 -22.10 -10.18 12.26
C ALA A 161 -21.45 -8.95 11.57
N TRP A 162 -20.12 -8.80 11.65
CA TRP A 162 -19.42 -7.78 10.89
C TRP A 162 -19.47 -8.02 9.39
N LEU A 163 -19.30 -9.27 8.95
CA LEU A 163 -19.42 -9.63 7.54
C LEU A 163 -20.84 -9.39 7.01
N ASP A 164 -21.87 -9.70 7.80
CA ASP A 164 -23.27 -9.42 7.45
C ASP A 164 -23.51 -7.92 7.26
N PHE A 165 -22.96 -7.07 8.13
CA PHE A 165 -22.95 -5.61 7.95
C PHE A 165 -22.32 -5.19 6.61
N LEU A 166 -21.35 -5.94 6.11
CA LEU A 166 -20.72 -5.74 4.80
C LEU A 166 -21.47 -6.44 3.65
N GLY A 167 -22.63 -7.05 3.89
CA GLY A 167 -23.39 -7.81 2.88
C GLY A 167 -22.77 -9.15 2.50
N VAL A 168 -22.01 -9.75 3.41
CA VAL A 168 -21.38 -11.07 3.24
C VAL A 168 -21.98 -12.06 4.24
N GLU A 169 -22.87 -12.90 3.77
CA GLU A 169 -23.43 -13.97 4.59
C GLU A 169 -22.40 -15.10 4.81
N ALA A 170 -21.98 -15.29 6.05
CA ALA A 170 -21.05 -16.34 6.45
C ALA A 170 -21.43 -16.88 7.83
N GLU A 171 -21.48 -18.22 7.96
CA GLU A 171 -21.67 -18.86 9.25
C GLU A 171 -20.44 -18.67 10.15
N PRO A 172 -20.60 -18.55 11.48
CA PRO A 172 -19.47 -18.35 12.40
C PRO A 172 -18.34 -19.39 12.27
N ASP A 173 -18.68 -20.60 11.85
CA ASP A 173 -17.69 -21.65 11.62
C ASP A 173 -16.89 -21.48 10.31
N GLN A 174 -17.37 -20.65 9.38
CA GLN A 174 -16.64 -20.25 8.17
C GLN A 174 -15.70 -19.07 8.42
N VAL A 175 -15.84 -18.36 9.54
CA VAL A 175 -15.10 -17.13 9.86
C VAL A 175 -13.89 -17.46 10.74
N MET A 176 -12.80 -16.77 10.47
CA MET A 176 -11.54 -16.82 11.23
C MET A 176 -11.13 -15.39 11.61
N VAL A 177 -10.72 -15.21 12.85
CA VAL A 177 -10.19 -13.94 13.38
C VAL A 177 -8.68 -13.87 13.08
N VAL A 178 -8.22 -12.78 12.51
CA VAL A 178 -6.84 -12.62 12.04
C VAL A 178 -6.21 -11.32 12.51
N ALA A 179 -4.87 -11.29 12.61
CA ALA A 179 -4.11 -10.12 13.07
C ALA A 179 -3.97 -9.04 11.97
N GLY A 180 -5.09 -8.64 11.36
CA GLY A 180 -5.18 -7.66 10.29
C GLY A 180 -4.96 -8.23 8.90
N GLY A 181 -5.32 -7.43 7.87
CA GLY A 181 -5.36 -7.86 6.47
C GLY A 181 -4.01 -8.32 5.92
N GLN A 182 -2.93 -7.62 6.25
CA GLN A 182 -1.59 -7.97 5.76
C GLN A 182 -1.13 -9.36 6.24
N THR A 183 -1.31 -9.65 7.52
CA THR A 183 -0.98 -10.96 8.09
C THR A 183 -1.90 -12.05 7.56
N ALA A 184 -3.18 -11.71 7.32
CA ALA A 184 -4.11 -12.63 6.71
C ALA A 184 -3.68 -12.99 5.27
N LEU A 185 -3.33 -12.01 4.43
CA LEU A 185 -2.85 -12.26 3.07
C LEU A 185 -1.56 -13.10 3.08
N LEU A 186 -0.59 -12.77 3.94
CA LEU A 186 0.61 -13.58 4.12
C LEU A 186 0.26 -15.04 4.40
N SER A 187 -0.64 -15.28 5.34
CA SER A 187 -1.05 -16.63 5.74
C SER A 187 -1.82 -17.36 4.63
N ILE A 188 -2.66 -16.65 3.87
CA ILE A 188 -3.39 -17.19 2.71
C ILE A 188 -2.40 -17.63 1.63
N LEU A 189 -1.42 -16.78 1.29
CA LEU A 189 -0.40 -17.14 0.30
C LEU A 189 0.45 -18.32 0.77
N LEU A 190 0.87 -18.37 2.03
CA LEU A 190 1.58 -19.53 2.61
C LEU A 190 0.74 -20.82 2.58
N ALA A 191 -0.59 -20.71 2.75
CA ALA A 191 -1.47 -21.87 2.73
C ALA A 191 -1.59 -22.50 1.35
N PHE A 192 -1.59 -21.70 0.28
CA PHE A 192 -2.01 -22.16 -1.05
C PHE A 192 -0.98 -22.01 -2.15
N ALA A 193 0.07 -21.22 -1.98
CA ALA A 193 1.14 -21.05 -2.94
C ALA A 193 2.48 -21.57 -2.40
N ARG A 194 3.37 -21.98 -3.29
CA ARG A 194 4.74 -22.43 -3.01
C ARG A 194 5.72 -21.50 -3.66
N ARG A 195 6.92 -21.40 -3.10
CA ARG A 195 8.02 -20.64 -3.70
C ARG A 195 8.19 -20.96 -5.20
N GLY A 196 8.28 -19.89 -6.01
CA GLY A 196 8.40 -20.00 -7.48
C GLY A 196 7.08 -20.11 -8.23
N GLU A 197 5.96 -20.41 -7.54
CA GLU A 197 4.65 -20.46 -8.21
C GLU A 197 4.14 -19.05 -8.54
N VAL A 198 3.26 -18.99 -9.56
CA VAL A 198 2.61 -17.75 -9.99
C VAL A 198 1.36 -17.50 -9.17
N VAL A 199 1.22 -16.27 -8.72
CA VAL A 199 0.01 -15.68 -8.17
C VAL A 199 -0.42 -14.54 -9.10
N LEU A 200 -1.67 -14.52 -9.51
CA LEU A 200 -2.20 -13.40 -10.30
C LEU A 200 -2.67 -12.26 -9.38
N ALA A 201 -2.56 -11.02 -9.88
CA ALA A 201 -3.17 -9.85 -9.28
C ALA A 201 -3.56 -8.86 -10.38
N GLU A 202 -4.28 -7.78 -10.05
CA GLU A 202 -4.41 -6.65 -10.97
C GLU A 202 -3.01 -6.09 -11.33
N ALA A 203 -2.84 -5.57 -12.56
CA ALA A 203 -1.57 -5.02 -13.05
C ALA A 203 -1.01 -3.90 -12.14
N LEU A 204 -1.90 -3.13 -11.52
CA LEU A 204 -1.61 -2.29 -10.37
C LEU A 204 -2.25 -2.96 -9.16
N THR A 205 -1.52 -3.14 -8.08
CA THR A 205 -2.06 -3.81 -6.89
C THR A 205 -1.52 -3.19 -5.61
N TRP A 206 -2.10 -3.55 -4.46
CA TRP A 206 -1.64 -3.04 -3.18
C TRP A 206 -0.16 -3.40 -2.93
N PRO A 207 0.71 -2.42 -2.60
CA PRO A 207 2.14 -2.67 -2.40
C PRO A 207 2.46 -3.71 -1.32
N GLY A 208 1.56 -3.90 -0.34
CA GLY A 208 1.70 -4.97 0.64
C GLY A 208 1.61 -6.37 0.02
N ALA A 209 0.80 -6.58 -1.02
CA ALA A 209 0.74 -7.84 -1.74
C ALA A 209 2.05 -8.11 -2.52
N LEU A 210 2.62 -7.06 -3.15
CA LEU A 210 3.93 -7.14 -3.81
C LEU A 210 5.04 -7.55 -2.82
N ALA A 211 5.10 -6.89 -1.66
CA ALA A 211 6.10 -7.17 -0.63
C ALA A 211 5.97 -8.59 -0.07
N ILE A 212 4.73 -9.06 0.19
CA ILE A 212 4.49 -10.42 0.70
C ILE A 212 4.87 -11.46 -0.36
N ALA A 213 4.46 -11.28 -1.62
CA ALA A 213 4.80 -12.21 -2.69
C ALA A 213 6.32 -12.35 -2.85
N GLN A 214 7.04 -11.23 -2.78
CA GLN A 214 8.50 -11.24 -2.81
C GLN A 214 9.11 -11.99 -1.62
N ALA A 215 8.68 -11.64 -0.39
CA ALA A 215 9.20 -12.28 0.81
C ALA A 215 9.01 -13.80 0.79
N LEU A 216 7.93 -14.28 0.16
CA LEU A 216 7.64 -15.69 -0.04
C LEU A 216 8.33 -16.31 -1.26
N GLY A 217 9.00 -15.49 -2.08
CA GLY A 217 9.61 -15.93 -3.35
C GLY A 217 8.58 -16.39 -4.37
N LEU A 218 7.38 -15.80 -4.36
CA LEU A 218 6.32 -16.01 -5.34
C LEU A 218 6.53 -15.09 -6.55
N ARG A 219 6.06 -15.50 -7.72
CA ARG A 219 6.01 -14.65 -8.91
C ARG A 219 4.61 -14.03 -9.01
N LEU A 220 4.53 -12.72 -8.87
CA LEU A 220 3.28 -12.01 -9.09
C LEU A 220 3.18 -11.63 -10.57
N GLU A 221 2.06 -11.98 -11.21
CA GLU A 221 1.79 -11.64 -12.61
C GLU A 221 0.56 -10.76 -12.70
N GLY A 222 0.69 -9.64 -13.42
CA GLY A 222 -0.34 -8.62 -13.52
C GLY A 222 -1.38 -8.97 -14.59
N VAL A 223 -2.65 -8.89 -14.23
CA VAL A 223 -3.79 -8.99 -15.16
C VAL A 223 -4.25 -7.59 -15.53
N ALA A 224 -4.49 -7.35 -16.82
CA ALA A 224 -4.97 -6.06 -17.31
C ALA A 224 -6.28 -5.64 -16.64
N THR A 225 -6.42 -4.32 -16.42
CA THR A 225 -7.57 -3.70 -15.76
C THR A 225 -8.17 -2.59 -16.61
N ASP A 226 -9.46 -2.33 -16.39
CA ASP A 226 -10.20 -1.19 -16.94
C ASP A 226 -10.92 -0.41 -15.82
N ALA A 227 -11.91 0.40 -16.16
CA ALA A 227 -12.68 1.18 -15.18
C ALA A 227 -13.48 0.32 -14.19
N GLU A 228 -13.73 -0.96 -14.50
CA GLU A 228 -14.37 -1.95 -13.61
C GLU A 228 -13.36 -2.91 -12.94
N GLY A 229 -12.05 -2.63 -12.99
CA GLY A 229 -11.00 -3.48 -12.44
C GLY A 229 -10.56 -4.59 -13.39
N MET A 230 -10.30 -5.78 -12.90
CA MET A 230 -9.76 -6.91 -13.65
C MET A 230 -10.61 -7.27 -14.88
N VAL A 231 -9.97 -7.34 -16.06
CA VAL A 231 -10.63 -7.71 -17.34
C VAL A 231 -10.76 -9.23 -17.44
N PRO A 232 -11.98 -9.81 -17.65
CA PRO A 232 -12.19 -11.26 -17.65
C PRO A 232 -11.38 -12.00 -18.71
N ASP A 233 -11.33 -11.51 -19.95
CA ASP A 233 -10.59 -12.16 -21.05
C ASP A 233 -9.09 -12.20 -20.75
N ALA A 234 -8.54 -11.12 -20.18
CA ALA A 234 -7.14 -11.05 -19.75
C ALA A 234 -6.88 -12.01 -18.57
N PHE A 235 -7.83 -12.16 -17.65
CA PHE A 235 -7.74 -13.10 -16.54
C PHE A 235 -7.78 -14.55 -17.05
N GLU A 236 -8.66 -14.86 -17.98
CA GLU A 236 -8.73 -16.21 -18.58
C GLU A 236 -7.45 -16.56 -19.34
N GLU A 237 -6.90 -15.63 -20.11
CA GLU A 237 -5.62 -15.81 -20.81
C GLU A 237 -4.47 -16.02 -19.82
N ALA A 238 -4.41 -15.23 -18.73
CA ALA A 238 -3.42 -15.42 -17.69
C ALA A 238 -3.56 -16.76 -16.98
N CYS A 239 -4.79 -17.24 -16.74
CA CYS A 239 -5.03 -18.59 -16.19
C CYS A 239 -4.53 -19.69 -17.12
N ARG A 240 -4.79 -19.59 -18.44
CA ARG A 240 -4.28 -20.56 -19.43
C ARG A 240 -2.76 -20.57 -19.49
N ARG A 241 -2.15 -19.40 -19.49
CA ARG A 241 -0.70 -19.22 -19.65
C ARG A 241 0.09 -19.64 -18.42
N HIS A 242 -0.36 -19.28 -17.23
CA HIS A 242 0.40 -19.40 -16.00
C HIS A 242 -0.07 -20.53 -15.08
N GLN A 243 -1.29 -21.05 -15.29
CA GLN A 243 -1.91 -22.08 -14.44
C GLN A 243 -1.79 -21.76 -12.93
N PRO A 244 -2.21 -20.55 -12.49
CA PRO A 244 -2.01 -20.10 -11.13
C PRO A 244 -2.87 -20.89 -10.14
N ARG A 245 -2.42 -20.95 -8.89
CA ARG A 245 -3.22 -21.55 -7.81
C ARG A 245 -4.24 -20.57 -7.25
N LEU A 246 -3.92 -19.28 -7.27
CA LEU A 246 -4.79 -18.23 -6.73
C LEU A 246 -4.58 -16.89 -7.45
N VAL A 247 -5.59 -16.04 -7.35
CA VAL A 247 -5.56 -14.64 -7.73
C VAL A 247 -5.91 -13.78 -6.52
N TYR A 248 -5.09 -12.75 -6.25
CA TYR A 248 -5.41 -11.70 -5.28
C TYR A 248 -6.08 -10.55 -6.00
N THR A 249 -7.21 -10.07 -5.51
CA THR A 249 -7.99 -9.00 -6.15
C THR A 249 -8.68 -8.10 -5.14
N MET A 250 -8.79 -6.81 -5.47
CA MET A 250 -9.53 -5.80 -4.71
C MET A 250 -10.71 -5.29 -5.55
N PRO A 251 -11.81 -6.05 -5.66
CA PRO A 251 -12.88 -5.75 -6.61
C PRO A 251 -13.80 -4.60 -6.18
N THR A 252 -13.61 -4.02 -4.99
CA THR A 252 -14.38 -2.89 -4.45
C THR A 252 -13.45 -1.76 -4.07
N LEU A 253 -13.57 -0.60 -4.74
CA LEU A 253 -12.69 0.56 -4.55
C LEU A 253 -11.21 0.18 -4.59
N HIS A 254 -10.83 -0.41 -5.70
CA HIS A 254 -9.49 -0.92 -5.97
C HIS A 254 -8.39 0.07 -5.57
N ASN A 255 -7.37 -0.40 -4.89
CA ASN A 255 -6.20 0.40 -4.54
C ASN A 255 -5.05 0.14 -5.53
N PRO A 256 -4.68 1.14 -6.43
CA PRO A 256 -4.90 2.57 -6.22
C PRO A 256 -6.05 3.21 -7.05
N THR A 257 -6.66 2.53 -8.01
CA THR A 257 -7.44 3.14 -9.09
C THR A 257 -8.88 3.53 -8.71
N THR A 258 -9.39 3.06 -7.58
CA THR A 258 -10.79 3.16 -7.13
C THR A 258 -11.81 2.41 -7.99
N ALA A 259 -11.37 1.61 -8.97
CA ALA A 259 -12.26 0.79 -9.77
C ALA A 259 -13.13 -0.13 -8.90
N THR A 260 -14.36 -0.35 -9.31
CA THR A 260 -15.29 -1.25 -8.61
C THR A 260 -15.97 -2.15 -9.61
N ALA A 261 -15.76 -3.45 -9.44
CA ALA A 261 -16.32 -4.47 -10.32
C ALA A 261 -17.85 -4.55 -10.19
N SER A 262 -18.55 -4.47 -11.31
CA SER A 262 -19.98 -4.72 -11.38
C SER A 262 -20.31 -6.17 -11.05
N ARG A 263 -21.59 -6.46 -10.77
CA ARG A 263 -22.06 -7.83 -10.56
C ARG A 263 -21.72 -8.73 -11.75
N ALA A 264 -21.97 -8.29 -12.98
CA ALA A 264 -21.70 -9.05 -14.18
C ALA A 264 -20.19 -9.36 -14.34
N ARG A 265 -19.31 -8.36 -14.02
CA ARG A 265 -17.87 -8.52 -14.02
C ARG A 265 -17.43 -9.60 -13.02
N ARG A 266 -17.97 -9.56 -11.80
CA ARG A 266 -17.67 -10.55 -10.75
C ARG A 266 -18.14 -11.95 -11.14
N GLU A 267 -19.34 -12.09 -11.72
CA GLU A 267 -19.86 -13.37 -12.19
C GLU A 267 -18.98 -13.97 -13.30
N ALA A 268 -18.49 -13.14 -14.24
CA ALA A 268 -17.59 -13.58 -15.31
C ALA A 268 -16.24 -14.08 -14.74
N ILE A 269 -15.63 -13.32 -13.85
CA ILE A 269 -14.36 -13.71 -13.19
C ILE A 269 -14.54 -14.97 -12.35
N ALA A 270 -15.63 -15.07 -11.59
CA ALA A 270 -15.94 -16.26 -10.79
C ALA A 270 -16.12 -17.53 -11.63
N LYS A 271 -16.76 -17.42 -12.79
CA LYS A 271 -16.90 -18.51 -13.76
C LYS A 271 -15.53 -18.99 -14.27
N ILE A 272 -14.65 -18.08 -14.64
CA ILE A 272 -13.29 -18.38 -15.10
C ILE A 272 -12.49 -19.04 -13.96
N ALA A 273 -12.53 -18.49 -12.76
CA ALA A 273 -11.82 -19.03 -11.61
C ALA A 273 -12.23 -20.49 -11.31
N ARG A 274 -13.53 -20.80 -11.36
CA ARG A 274 -14.02 -22.17 -11.23
C ARG A 274 -13.54 -23.10 -12.36
N ALA A 275 -13.60 -22.63 -13.60
CA ALA A 275 -13.19 -23.42 -14.76
C ALA A 275 -11.70 -23.81 -14.72
N HIS A 276 -10.86 -22.92 -14.15
CA HIS A 276 -9.42 -23.15 -14.02
C HIS A 276 -8.97 -23.66 -12.65
N GLY A 277 -9.88 -23.85 -11.69
CA GLY A 277 -9.57 -24.28 -10.32
C GLY A 277 -8.72 -23.28 -9.54
N VAL A 278 -8.89 -21.98 -9.82
CA VAL A 278 -8.18 -20.87 -9.20
C VAL A 278 -8.92 -20.39 -7.97
N ILE A 279 -8.22 -20.20 -6.84
CA ILE A 279 -8.78 -19.61 -5.63
C ILE A 279 -8.83 -18.09 -5.79
N LEU A 280 -10.00 -17.49 -5.61
CA LEU A 280 -10.20 -16.06 -5.51
C LEU A 280 -9.87 -15.59 -4.09
N VAL A 281 -8.87 -14.73 -3.93
CA VAL A 281 -8.59 -14.02 -2.67
C VAL A 281 -9.13 -12.61 -2.81
N GLU A 282 -10.34 -12.39 -2.28
CA GLU A 282 -11.03 -11.10 -2.32
C GLU A 282 -10.62 -10.26 -1.11
N ASP A 283 -9.86 -9.20 -1.32
CA ASP A 283 -9.53 -8.20 -0.30
C ASP A 283 -10.57 -7.08 -0.33
N ASP A 284 -11.42 -7.05 0.67
CA ASP A 284 -12.51 -6.09 0.82
C ASP A 284 -12.22 -5.10 1.96
N ALA A 285 -11.10 -4.40 1.88
CA ALA A 285 -10.71 -3.39 2.86
C ALA A 285 -11.62 -2.16 2.86
N TYR A 286 -12.36 -1.93 1.77
CA TYR A 286 -13.14 -0.70 1.54
C TYR A 286 -14.63 -0.93 1.31
N GLY A 287 -15.13 -2.15 1.39
CA GLY A 287 -16.54 -2.47 1.13
C GLY A 287 -17.54 -1.68 1.96
N PHE A 288 -17.17 -1.27 3.17
CA PHE A 288 -17.99 -0.43 4.06
C PHE A 288 -18.28 1.00 3.52
N LEU A 289 -17.55 1.43 2.48
CA LEU A 289 -17.72 2.75 1.84
C LEU A 289 -18.74 2.75 0.70
N VAL A 290 -19.18 1.57 0.24
CA VAL A 290 -20.02 1.45 -0.96
C VAL A 290 -21.41 0.93 -0.58
N GLU A 291 -22.44 1.75 -0.79
CA GLU A 291 -23.84 1.38 -0.58
C GLU A 291 -24.72 2.07 -1.64
N PRO A 292 -25.54 1.34 -2.39
CA PRO A 292 -25.58 -0.12 -2.50
C PRO A 292 -24.32 -0.68 -3.21
N ARG A 293 -23.94 -1.90 -2.88
CA ARG A 293 -22.76 -2.56 -3.48
C ARG A 293 -23.13 -3.81 -4.27
N ALA A 294 -22.32 -4.15 -5.27
CA ALA A 294 -22.39 -5.43 -5.94
C ALA A 294 -22.07 -6.57 -4.95
N PRO A 295 -22.71 -7.74 -5.06
CA PRO A 295 -22.40 -8.88 -4.22
C PRO A 295 -20.91 -9.24 -4.31
N PRO A 296 -20.22 -9.48 -3.18
CA PRO A 296 -18.82 -9.90 -3.19
C PRO A 296 -18.64 -11.28 -3.83
N PHE A 297 -17.43 -11.64 -4.24
CA PHE A 297 -17.14 -12.96 -4.80
C PHE A 297 -17.53 -14.08 -3.85
N PHE A 298 -17.38 -13.88 -2.54
CA PHE A 298 -17.80 -14.89 -1.55
C PHE A 298 -19.29 -15.20 -1.61
N ALA A 299 -20.15 -14.25 -1.96
CA ALA A 299 -21.57 -14.48 -2.17
C ALA A 299 -21.87 -15.16 -3.52
N ILE A 300 -21.04 -14.92 -4.55
CA ILE A 300 -21.23 -15.43 -5.91
C ILE A 300 -20.60 -16.82 -6.10
N ALA A 301 -19.40 -17.03 -5.53
CA ALA A 301 -18.53 -18.18 -5.77
C ALA A 301 -17.84 -18.64 -4.48
N ARG A 302 -18.64 -18.88 -3.43
CA ARG A 302 -18.17 -19.27 -2.10
C ARG A 302 -17.21 -20.48 -2.12
N ASP A 303 -17.45 -21.42 -3.00
CA ASP A 303 -16.68 -22.65 -3.17
C ASP A 303 -15.20 -22.44 -3.50
N VAL A 304 -14.86 -21.36 -4.20
CA VAL A 304 -13.50 -21.01 -4.62
C VAL A 304 -12.98 -19.70 -4.04
N THR A 305 -13.73 -19.04 -3.14
CA THR A 305 -13.37 -17.72 -2.63
C THR A 305 -12.88 -17.77 -1.19
N VAL A 306 -11.76 -17.11 -0.92
CA VAL A 306 -11.32 -16.67 0.40
C VAL A 306 -11.54 -15.16 0.49
N TYR A 307 -12.50 -14.75 1.32
CA TYR A 307 -12.83 -13.36 1.56
C TYR A 307 -12.02 -12.83 2.74
N LEU A 308 -11.46 -11.63 2.60
CA LEU A 308 -10.64 -10.98 3.59
C LEU A 308 -11.14 -9.55 3.84
N THR A 309 -11.34 -9.17 5.09
CA THR A 309 -11.61 -7.80 5.50
C THR A 309 -10.87 -7.43 6.78
N SER A 310 -10.84 -6.13 7.11
CA SER A 310 -10.08 -5.61 8.25
C SER A 310 -10.81 -4.44 8.91
N LEU A 311 -10.69 -4.32 10.23
CA LEU A 311 -11.17 -3.17 11.00
C LEU A 311 -10.23 -1.95 10.93
N SER A 312 -9.10 -2.06 10.23
CA SER A 312 -8.11 -0.97 10.13
C SER A 312 -8.63 0.28 9.44
N LYS A 313 -9.56 0.14 8.48
CA LYS A 313 -10.12 1.27 7.73
C LYS A 313 -11.45 1.76 8.29
N PRO A 314 -12.41 0.89 8.63
CA PRO A 314 -13.69 1.34 9.19
C PRO A 314 -13.61 1.79 10.64
N VAL A 315 -12.70 1.25 11.45
CA VAL A 315 -12.59 1.55 12.89
C VAL A 315 -11.30 2.31 13.20
N ALA A 316 -10.17 1.61 13.22
CA ALA A 316 -8.86 2.23 13.46
C ALA A 316 -7.72 1.28 13.03
N PRO A 317 -6.61 1.81 12.47
CA PRO A 317 -5.43 1.00 12.15
C PRO A 317 -4.83 0.29 13.37
N ALA A 318 -4.95 0.88 14.57
CA ALA A 318 -4.45 0.33 15.83
C ALA A 318 -5.16 -0.97 16.26
N MET A 319 -6.37 -1.25 15.76
CA MET A 319 -7.10 -2.50 16.05
C MET A 319 -6.33 -3.73 15.58
N ARG A 320 -5.52 -3.60 14.52
CA ARG A 320 -4.75 -4.74 13.95
C ARG A 320 -5.52 -6.04 13.94
N LEU A 321 -6.81 -5.97 13.59
CA LEU A 321 -7.72 -7.10 13.54
C LEU A 321 -8.46 -7.12 12.21
N GLY A 322 -8.79 -8.33 11.75
CA GLY A 322 -9.60 -8.57 10.58
C GLY A 322 -10.30 -9.92 10.65
N TYR A 323 -11.06 -10.21 9.63
CA TYR A 323 -11.78 -11.45 9.49
C TYR A 323 -11.54 -12.05 8.10
N VAL A 324 -11.40 -13.37 8.08
CA VAL A 324 -11.34 -14.16 6.85
C VAL A 324 -12.51 -15.13 6.84
N ALA A 325 -13.28 -15.14 5.74
CA ALA A 325 -14.29 -16.15 5.51
C ALA A 325 -13.83 -17.10 4.38
N ALA A 326 -14.00 -18.39 4.58
CA ALA A 326 -13.61 -19.40 3.61
C ALA A 326 -14.49 -20.66 3.68
N PRO A 327 -14.66 -21.39 2.56
CA PRO A 327 -15.37 -22.66 2.54
C PRO A 327 -14.61 -23.73 3.35
N ALA A 328 -15.35 -24.73 3.84
CA ALA A 328 -14.82 -25.80 4.70
C ALA A 328 -13.59 -26.49 4.11
N ALA A 329 -13.56 -26.69 2.79
CA ALA A 329 -12.45 -27.34 2.08
C ALA A 329 -11.11 -26.60 2.24
N LEU A 330 -11.13 -25.28 2.38
CA LEU A 330 -9.92 -24.44 2.47
C LEU A 330 -9.51 -24.13 3.92
N ARG A 331 -10.47 -24.15 4.89
CA ARG A 331 -10.26 -23.71 6.27
C ARG A 331 -9.12 -24.41 7.00
N ARG A 332 -9.03 -25.75 6.90
CA ARG A 332 -7.97 -26.49 7.63
C ARG A 332 -6.57 -26.01 7.31
N ARG A 333 -6.29 -25.71 6.02
CA ARG A 333 -4.99 -25.18 5.59
C ARG A 333 -4.77 -23.74 6.05
N LEU A 334 -5.84 -22.91 6.03
CA LEU A 334 -5.78 -21.53 6.53
C LEU A 334 -5.49 -21.49 8.02
N VAL A 335 -6.21 -22.28 8.84
CA VAL A 335 -5.98 -22.34 10.29
C VAL A 335 -4.56 -22.77 10.61
N ALA A 336 -4.00 -23.75 9.90
CA ALA A 336 -2.62 -24.17 10.07
C ALA A 336 -1.63 -23.05 9.72
N ALA A 337 -1.89 -22.29 8.65
CA ALA A 337 -1.06 -21.14 8.25
C ALA A 337 -1.16 -19.98 9.26
N PHE A 338 -2.36 -19.65 9.75
CA PHE A 338 -2.53 -18.64 10.80
C PHE A 338 -1.78 -19.02 12.09
N ARG A 339 -1.86 -20.29 12.48
CA ARG A 339 -1.07 -20.78 13.63
C ARG A 339 0.42 -20.64 13.41
N ALA A 340 0.91 -20.90 12.20
CA ALA A 340 2.33 -20.82 11.88
C ALA A 340 2.85 -19.38 11.81
N THR A 341 2.00 -18.40 11.48
CA THR A 341 2.39 -16.99 11.32
C THR A 341 2.26 -16.19 12.60
N THR A 342 1.14 -16.33 13.32
CA THR A 342 0.80 -15.47 14.47
C THR A 342 0.35 -16.25 15.71
N VAL A 343 0.31 -17.58 15.64
CA VAL A 343 -0.30 -18.46 16.65
C VAL A 343 -1.81 -18.21 16.77
N MET A 344 -2.20 -16.95 17.07
CA MET A 344 -3.59 -16.45 17.15
C MET A 344 -3.58 -14.93 16.99
N ALA A 345 -4.71 -14.33 16.66
CA ALA A 345 -4.91 -12.88 16.85
C ALA A 345 -4.88 -12.54 18.35
N SER A 346 -4.56 -11.28 18.69
CA SER A 346 -4.58 -10.84 20.09
C SER A 346 -5.99 -11.02 20.70
N PRO A 347 -6.15 -11.83 21.76
CA PRO A 347 -7.47 -12.03 22.38
C PRO A 347 -8.08 -10.73 22.94
N ILE A 348 -7.23 -9.83 23.44
CA ILE A 348 -7.68 -8.53 23.95
C ILE A 348 -8.30 -7.70 22.82
N LEU A 349 -7.65 -7.61 21.66
CA LEU A 349 -8.18 -6.87 20.52
C LEU A 349 -9.37 -7.58 19.86
N ALA A 350 -9.40 -8.91 19.90
CA ALA A 350 -10.52 -9.68 19.39
C ALA A 350 -11.79 -9.48 20.25
N GLU A 351 -11.66 -9.48 21.58
CA GLU A 351 -12.76 -9.20 22.49
C GLU A 351 -13.23 -7.75 22.39
N LEU A 352 -12.31 -6.79 22.34
CA LEU A 352 -12.63 -5.37 22.11
C LEU A 352 -13.44 -5.20 20.82
N ALA A 353 -12.98 -5.78 19.71
CA ALA A 353 -13.69 -5.73 18.45
C ALA A 353 -15.07 -6.39 18.52
N ALA A 354 -15.16 -7.56 19.17
CA ALA A 354 -16.43 -8.25 19.34
C ALA A 354 -17.47 -7.40 20.10
N ARG A 355 -17.04 -6.69 21.15
CA ARG A 355 -17.90 -5.74 21.87
C ARG A 355 -18.33 -4.58 20.98
N MET A 356 -17.39 -3.93 20.29
CA MET A 356 -17.70 -2.81 19.39
C MET A 356 -18.62 -3.22 18.23
N ILE A 357 -18.57 -4.47 17.78
CA ILE A 357 -19.48 -4.99 16.77
C ILE A 357 -20.87 -5.23 17.38
N ARG A 358 -20.95 -5.94 18.51
CA ARG A 358 -22.22 -6.29 19.17
C ARG A 358 -23.02 -5.06 19.63
N ASN A 359 -22.35 -4.02 20.14
CA ASN A 359 -23.01 -2.77 20.58
C ASN A 359 -23.23 -1.76 19.43
N GLY A 360 -22.84 -2.09 18.19
CA GLY A 360 -23.04 -1.25 17.00
C GLY A 360 -22.02 -0.14 16.81
N GLU A 361 -21.03 -0.01 17.70
CA GLU A 361 -20.03 1.07 17.65
C GLU A 361 -19.11 0.95 16.42
N ALA A 362 -18.71 -0.28 16.04
CA ALA A 362 -17.93 -0.51 14.83
C ALA A 362 -18.68 -0.04 13.57
N ALA A 363 -19.97 -0.33 13.47
CA ALA A 363 -20.82 0.11 12.35
C ALA A 363 -21.02 1.64 12.37
N ARG A 364 -21.15 2.26 13.55
CA ARG A 364 -21.25 3.72 13.70
C ARG A 364 -19.98 4.40 13.17
N LEU A 365 -18.81 3.93 13.57
CA LEU A 365 -17.52 4.44 13.09
C LEU A 365 -17.36 4.28 11.58
N ALA A 366 -17.71 3.12 11.04
CA ALA A 366 -17.68 2.86 9.60
C ALA A 366 -18.53 3.87 8.82
N ARG A 367 -19.75 4.18 9.30
CA ARG A 367 -20.62 5.19 8.68
C ARG A 367 -20.04 6.60 8.77
N LEU A 368 -19.41 6.97 9.89
CA LEU A 368 -18.72 8.25 10.03
C LEU A 368 -17.57 8.37 9.02
N GLN A 369 -16.76 7.32 8.86
CA GLN A 369 -15.71 7.28 7.86
C GLN A 369 -16.27 7.44 6.44
N ALA A 370 -17.35 6.73 6.10
CA ALA A 370 -17.99 6.81 4.79
C ALA A 370 -18.50 8.24 4.50
N ALA A 371 -19.19 8.86 5.45
CA ALA A 371 -19.67 10.24 5.31
C ALA A 371 -18.53 11.25 5.14
N ALA A 372 -17.45 11.09 5.90
CA ALA A 372 -16.28 11.95 5.78
C ALA A 372 -15.57 11.75 4.43
N ALA A 373 -15.39 10.51 3.99
CA ALA A 373 -14.80 10.17 2.69
C ALA A 373 -15.63 10.78 1.54
N GLU A 374 -16.95 10.72 1.61
CA GLU A 374 -17.84 11.32 0.62
C GLU A 374 -17.70 12.86 0.55
N ARG A 375 -17.65 13.54 1.69
CA ARG A 375 -17.42 15.01 1.71
C ARG A 375 -16.08 15.38 1.06
N ARG A 376 -15.04 14.62 1.37
CA ARG A 376 -13.67 14.85 0.87
C ARG A 376 -13.52 14.51 -0.62
N GLN A 377 -14.23 13.51 -1.12
CA GLN A 377 -14.30 13.25 -2.57
C GLN A 377 -14.98 14.41 -3.30
N ARG A 378 -16.12 14.94 -2.78
CA ARG A 378 -16.75 16.12 -3.34
C ARG A 378 -15.86 17.37 -3.34
N LEU A 379 -15.05 17.55 -2.29
CA LEU A 379 -14.04 18.62 -2.25
C LEU A 379 -13.00 18.41 -3.35
N ALA A 380 -12.48 17.21 -3.50
CA ALA A 380 -11.49 16.88 -4.53
C ALA A 380 -12.08 17.03 -5.95
N ASP A 381 -13.35 16.67 -6.18
CA ASP A 381 -14.01 16.86 -7.47
C ASP A 381 -14.14 18.35 -7.85
N ARG A 382 -14.41 19.23 -6.89
CA ARG A 382 -14.48 20.67 -7.15
C ARG A 382 -13.13 21.28 -7.54
N ILE A 383 -12.03 20.77 -6.99
CA ILE A 383 -10.70 21.39 -7.14
C ILE A 383 -9.90 20.71 -8.26
N LEU A 384 -9.87 19.39 -8.30
CA LEU A 384 -9.09 18.61 -9.28
C LEU A 384 -9.91 18.23 -10.53
N GLY A 385 -11.20 18.53 -10.53
CA GLY A 385 -12.15 18.01 -11.55
C GLY A 385 -12.66 16.62 -11.20
N PRO A 386 -13.63 16.08 -11.96
CA PRO A 386 -14.24 14.77 -11.71
C PRO A 386 -13.20 13.65 -11.80
N SER A 387 -13.36 12.61 -10.97
CA SER A 387 -12.52 11.41 -11.04
C SER A 387 -12.75 10.67 -12.37
N PRO A 388 -11.69 10.12 -13.02
CA PRO A 388 -11.86 9.29 -14.21
C PRO A 388 -12.78 8.09 -13.98
N ILE A 389 -12.73 7.53 -12.79
CA ILE A 389 -13.66 6.50 -12.30
C ILE A 389 -14.51 7.17 -11.23
N PRO A 390 -15.81 7.42 -11.50
CA PRO A 390 -16.69 8.08 -10.54
C PRO A 390 -16.82 7.26 -9.27
N VAL A 391 -16.55 7.87 -8.11
CA VAL A 391 -16.74 7.25 -6.80
C VAL A 391 -17.49 8.21 -5.88
N ARG A 392 -18.47 7.71 -5.13
CA ARG A 392 -19.19 8.49 -4.14
C ARG A 392 -18.35 8.71 -2.88
N ALA A 393 -17.76 7.65 -2.36
CA ALA A 393 -16.93 7.67 -1.16
C ALA A 393 -15.72 6.75 -1.35
N SER A 394 -14.53 7.29 -1.12
CA SER A 394 -13.26 6.55 -1.05
C SER A 394 -12.28 7.31 -0.19
N LEU A 395 -11.43 6.57 0.54
CA LEU A 395 -10.36 7.17 1.33
C LEU A 395 -9.24 7.75 0.47
N HIS A 396 -9.16 7.36 -0.79
CA HIS A 396 -8.15 7.79 -1.75
C HIS A 396 -8.78 8.09 -3.11
N ARG A 397 -7.97 8.71 -3.96
CA ARG A 397 -8.31 9.03 -5.34
C ARG A 397 -7.12 8.71 -6.23
N TRP A 398 -7.37 8.16 -7.40
CA TRP A 398 -6.40 8.07 -8.48
C TRP A 398 -6.41 9.37 -9.28
N LEU A 399 -5.26 10.00 -9.42
CA LEU A 399 -5.05 11.20 -10.19
C LEU A 399 -4.15 10.86 -11.38
N PRO A 400 -4.72 10.67 -12.59
CA PRO A 400 -3.93 10.45 -13.80
C PRO A 400 -3.17 11.73 -14.14
N LEU A 401 -1.95 11.56 -14.59
CA LEU A 401 -1.10 12.64 -15.06
C LEU A 401 -1.24 12.77 -16.59
N PRO A 402 -1.18 13.99 -17.15
CA PRO A 402 -1.11 14.21 -18.58
C PRO A 402 0.05 13.46 -19.24
N GLU A 403 -0.11 13.10 -20.52
CA GLU A 403 0.95 12.43 -21.27
C GLU A 403 2.23 13.29 -21.31
N GLY A 404 3.37 12.65 -21.12
CA GLY A 404 4.68 13.31 -21.08
C GLY A 404 5.12 13.80 -19.68
N ILE A 405 4.23 13.77 -18.68
CA ILE A 405 4.60 14.12 -17.30
C ILE A 405 5.14 12.88 -16.60
N SER A 406 6.37 12.96 -16.10
CA SER A 406 6.97 11.93 -15.25
C SER A 406 6.27 11.85 -13.89
N THR A 407 5.75 10.69 -13.52
CA THR A 407 5.15 10.48 -12.19
C THR A 407 6.13 10.78 -11.07
N ALA A 408 7.40 10.39 -11.23
CA ALA A 408 8.44 10.69 -10.25
C ALA A 408 8.73 12.20 -10.14
N GLY A 409 8.72 12.93 -11.27
CA GLY A 409 8.86 14.39 -11.31
C GLY A 409 7.71 15.07 -10.55
N PHE A 410 6.47 14.72 -10.87
CA PHE A 410 5.29 15.27 -10.20
C PHE A 410 5.30 15.03 -8.69
N VAL A 411 5.68 13.84 -8.24
CA VAL A 411 5.80 13.51 -6.80
C VAL A 411 6.88 14.35 -6.13
N ALA A 412 8.02 14.56 -6.79
CA ALA A 412 9.11 15.40 -6.28
C ALA A 412 8.69 16.88 -6.17
N ASP A 413 7.97 17.39 -7.18
CA ASP A 413 7.47 18.76 -7.18
C ASP A 413 6.40 18.98 -6.12
N ALA A 414 5.44 18.06 -5.97
CA ALA A 414 4.46 18.11 -4.89
C ALA A 414 5.15 18.14 -3.51
N LEU A 415 6.17 17.29 -3.32
CA LEU A 415 6.93 17.24 -2.08
C LEU A 415 7.75 18.52 -1.82
N SER A 416 8.24 19.17 -2.88
CA SER A 416 8.95 20.46 -2.76
C SER A 416 8.03 21.58 -2.25
N HIS A 417 6.72 21.43 -2.43
CA HIS A 417 5.67 22.31 -1.92
C HIS A 417 5.00 21.75 -0.64
N ASP A 418 5.71 20.91 0.11
CA ASP A 418 5.26 20.32 1.36
C ASP A 418 3.97 19.47 1.25
N VAL A 419 3.70 18.85 0.10
CA VAL A 419 2.60 17.89 -0.08
C VAL A 419 3.15 16.54 -0.54
N ALA A 420 2.88 15.49 0.24
CA ALA A 420 3.31 14.13 -0.09
C ALA A 420 2.16 13.35 -0.76
N VAL A 421 2.39 12.84 -1.96
CA VAL A 421 1.48 11.91 -2.68
C VAL A 421 2.22 10.62 -3.03
N THR A 422 1.50 9.58 -3.45
CA THR A 422 2.11 8.28 -3.75
C THR A 422 2.24 8.07 -5.25
N SER A 423 3.47 7.82 -5.74
CA SER A 423 3.71 7.41 -7.13
C SER A 423 2.93 6.15 -7.49
N GLY A 424 2.37 6.13 -8.71
CA GLY A 424 1.73 4.94 -9.26
C GLY A 424 2.67 3.75 -9.46
N GLU A 425 3.95 3.99 -9.68
CA GLU A 425 4.95 2.96 -9.90
C GLU A 425 5.03 1.92 -8.77
N ILE A 426 4.81 2.35 -7.52
CA ILE A 426 4.88 1.43 -6.37
C ILE A 426 3.76 0.38 -6.35
N PHE A 427 2.70 0.60 -7.11
CA PHE A 427 1.58 -0.35 -7.24
C PHE A 427 1.77 -1.30 -8.41
N SER A 428 2.73 -1.03 -9.32
CA SER A 428 2.93 -1.84 -10.52
C SER A 428 3.48 -3.23 -10.19
N VAL A 429 2.81 -4.26 -10.71
CA VAL A 429 3.29 -5.65 -10.65
C VAL A 429 4.55 -5.80 -11.50
N THR A 430 4.61 -5.11 -12.63
CA THR A 430 5.80 -5.09 -13.51
C THR A 430 6.75 -3.97 -13.06
N PRO A 431 7.94 -4.29 -12.55
CA PRO A 431 8.90 -3.28 -12.13
C PRO A 431 9.28 -2.30 -13.25
N GLY A 432 9.46 -1.02 -12.91
CA GLY A 432 9.86 0.03 -13.86
C GLY A 432 8.75 0.50 -14.80
N THR A 433 7.51 0.05 -14.60
CA THR A 433 6.36 0.56 -15.38
C THR A 433 5.76 1.77 -14.67
N ASP A 434 5.78 2.93 -15.33
CA ASP A 434 5.05 4.11 -14.89
C ASP A 434 3.60 4.04 -15.41
N PRO A 435 2.60 3.92 -14.53
CA PRO A 435 1.19 3.86 -14.93
C PRO A 435 0.59 5.24 -15.23
N GLY A 436 1.41 6.30 -15.26
CA GLY A 436 0.98 7.66 -15.59
C GLY A 436 0.03 8.29 -14.56
N GLY A 437 0.26 8.08 -13.27
CA GLY A 437 -0.62 8.66 -12.25
C GLY A 437 -0.11 8.52 -10.82
N VAL A 438 -0.77 9.24 -9.92
CA VAL A 438 -0.47 9.22 -8.48
C VAL A 438 -1.73 8.90 -7.67
N ARG A 439 -1.56 8.26 -6.52
CA ARG A 439 -2.63 8.10 -5.54
C ARG A 439 -2.58 9.24 -4.54
N VAL A 440 -3.71 9.91 -4.36
CA VAL A 440 -3.94 10.98 -3.39
C VAL A 440 -4.87 10.46 -2.29
N CYS A 441 -4.40 10.39 -1.04
CA CYS A 441 -5.18 9.93 0.10
C CYS A 441 -5.88 11.11 0.76
N LEU A 442 -7.22 11.11 0.71
CA LEU A 442 -8.03 12.26 1.12
C LEU A 442 -8.33 12.29 2.63
N CYS A 443 -8.17 11.17 3.33
CA CYS A 443 -8.56 11.03 4.73
C CYS A 443 -7.38 10.99 5.71
N THR A 444 -6.14 11.12 5.24
CA THR A 444 -4.94 11.11 6.08
C THR A 444 -4.76 12.43 6.83
N GLU A 445 -4.96 13.57 6.12
CA GLU A 445 -4.94 14.90 6.74
C GLU A 445 -6.25 15.16 7.48
N PRO A 446 -6.25 15.34 8.81
CA PRO A 446 -7.47 15.54 9.55
C PRO A 446 -8.10 16.92 9.30
N ASP A 447 -7.31 17.96 9.09
CA ASP A 447 -7.80 19.32 8.83
C ASP A 447 -8.24 19.48 7.37
N GLU A 448 -9.54 19.72 7.16
CA GLU A 448 -10.13 19.86 5.81
C GLU A 448 -9.63 21.11 5.08
N LYS A 449 -9.25 22.20 5.79
CA LYS A 449 -8.67 23.39 5.15
C LYS A 449 -7.25 23.13 4.66
N ARG A 450 -6.47 22.36 5.42
CA ARG A 450 -5.14 21.94 4.97
C ARG A 450 -5.23 20.99 3.78
N LEU A 451 -6.20 20.05 3.80
CA LEU A 451 -6.49 19.19 2.65
C LEU A 451 -6.87 20.04 1.42
N GLU A 452 -7.77 21.02 1.57
CA GLU A 452 -8.18 21.92 0.49
C GLU A 452 -6.98 22.69 -0.10
N ALA A 453 -6.11 23.24 0.73
CA ALA A 453 -4.89 23.91 0.29
C ALA A 453 -3.95 22.98 -0.49
N ALA A 454 -3.78 21.75 -0.02
CA ALA A 454 -2.96 20.74 -0.73
C ALA A 454 -3.57 20.36 -2.07
N LEU A 455 -4.88 20.19 -2.17
CA LEU A 455 -5.56 19.88 -3.43
C LEU A 455 -5.44 21.04 -4.44
N HIS A 456 -5.54 22.30 -3.99
CA HIS A 456 -5.29 23.47 -4.86
C HIS A 456 -3.85 23.53 -5.37
N MET A 457 -2.88 23.19 -4.52
CA MET A 457 -1.48 23.12 -4.92
C MET A 457 -1.29 22.03 -6.00
N LEU A 458 -1.85 20.83 -5.82
CA LEU A 458 -1.80 19.76 -6.83
C LEU A 458 -2.47 20.17 -8.14
N ALA A 459 -3.61 20.87 -8.07
CA ALA A 459 -4.28 21.42 -9.27
C ALA A 459 -3.40 22.44 -10.00
N GLY A 460 -2.69 23.29 -9.26
CA GLY A 460 -1.74 24.26 -9.81
C GLY A 460 -0.58 23.59 -10.55
N LEU A 461 0.01 22.53 -9.98
CA LEU A 461 1.05 21.74 -10.64
C LEU A 461 0.54 21.11 -11.95
N LEU A 462 -0.65 20.48 -11.93
CA LEU A 462 -1.25 19.91 -13.13
C LEU A 462 -1.50 20.95 -14.23
N ALA A 463 -1.88 22.18 -13.87
CA ALA A 463 -2.11 23.27 -14.82
C ALA A 463 -0.79 23.79 -15.41
N ALA A 464 0.25 23.96 -14.59
CA ALA A 464 1.58 24.42 -15.02
C ALA A 464 2.23 23.44 -16.02
N GLU A 465 2.14 22.13 -15.74
CA GLU A 465 2.66 21.08 -16.60
C GLU A 465 1.91 21.00 -17.96
N ARG A 466 0.59 21.20 -17.98
CA ARG A 466 -0.19 21.29 -19.23
C ARG A 466 0.25 22.45 -20.09
N LEU A 467 0.63 23.58 -19.51
CA LEU A 467 1.14 24.76 -20.24
C LEU A 467 2.55 24.54 -20.77
N ALA A 468 3.41 23.84 -20.02
CA ALA A 468 4.77 23.51 -20.45
C ALA A 468 4.82 22.50 -21.61
N GLY A 469 3.82 21.63 -21.74
CA GLY A 469 3.68 20.65 -22.82
C GLY A 469 3.06 21.19 -24.12
N LEU A 470 2.62 22.45 -24.15
CA LEU A 470 2.14 23.06 -25.38
C LEU A 470 3.32 23.45 -26.28
N PRO A 471 3.29 23.14 -27.59
CA PRO A 471 4.34 23.59 -28.49
C PRO A 471 4.35 25.14 -28.51
N VAL A 472 5.55 25.68 -28.31
CA VAL A 472 5.76 27.14 -28.49
C VAL A 472 5.48 27.46 -29.96
N VAL A 473 4.37 28.16 -30.23
CA VAL A 473 3.98 28.62 -31.57
C VAL A 473 4.82 29.79 -31.97
#